data_c1096cdd722a55417763e70205172537
#
_entry.id   c1096cdd722a55417763e70205172537
#
_cell.length_a   1.000
_cell.length_b   1.000
_cell.length_c   1.000
_cell.angle_alpha   90.00
_cell.angle_beta   90.00
_cell.angle_gamma   90.00
#
_symmetry.space_group_name_H-M   'P 1'
#
loop_
_entity.id
_entity.type
_entity.pdbx_description
1 polymer ?
#
loop_
_entity_poly.entity_id
_entity_poly.type
_entity_poly.pdbx_seq_one_letter_code
_entity_poly.pdbx_strand_id
1 'polypeptide(L)'
;MGFEHLWPLLFLAFVPGIVLLYLLKQKVQTKKVPALNLWQEAFESVQASTPWEKFRNHLLMYLQIAVLLLLVFAMLMPYIKRKGGETDHVVLCIDTSGSMNGRYKQDSTKLEEAKKQALTYVDQLDPGTKVTVVTGAQTAQLLVTDSTDTGSIKKTIRGIGETDIAGSLEASLQIVTPLVKQWHNYKVIGFTDSDADVGKLNADIIALTDQEGTTNVGLSWLSHQTDAEHKITTQAGITNYGEKDFETDVELYLGDTLFDAQTVSLKAGQSKTITFHTTTNSHFRKLTASKGYLK
;
A
#
# COMPACT_ATOMS: atom_id res chain seq x y z
N MET A 1 5.55 4.35 -25.34
CA MET A 1 6.96 4.81 -25.27
C MET A 1 6.99 6.29 -25.62
N GLY A 2 7.61 7.11 -24.81
CA GLY A 2 7.83 8.52 -25.03
C GLY A 2 9.28 8.87 -24.79
N PHE A 3 9.69 10.06 -25.21
CA PHE A 3 11.01 10.61 -24.92
C PHE A 3 10.81 11.91 -24.14
N GLU A 4 11.57 12.09 -23.09
CA GLU A 4 11.44 13.26 -22.23
C GLU A 4 12.02 14.51 -22.92
N HIS A 5 13.13 14.33 -23.66
CA HIS A 5 13.80 15.39 -24.37
C HIS A 5 14.02 15.02 -25.83
N LEU A 6 13.58 15.86 -26.77
CA LEU A 6 13.80 15.66 -28.21
C LEU A 6 15.01 16.44 -28.76
N TRP A 7 15.52 17.43 -28.00
CA TRP A 7 16.66 18.24 -28.43
C TRP A 7 17.95 17.46 -28.73
N PRO A 8 18.24 16.27 -28.09
CA PRO A 8 19.44 15.49 -28.40
C PRO A 8 19.44 14.93 -29.83
N LEU A 9 18.30 14.89 -30.52
CA LEU A 9 18.25 14.51 -31.93
C LEU A 9 19.08 15.44 -32.84
N LEU A 10 19.35 16.68 -32.42
CA LEU A 10 20.24 17.59 -33.15
C LEU A 10 21.66 17.03 -33.27
N PHE A 11 22.12 16.21 -32.33
CA PHE A 11 23.45 15.60 -32.42
C PHE A 11 23.56 14.57 -33.54
N LEU A 12 22.45 14.05 -34.08
CA LEU A 12 22.48 13.22 -35.30
C LEU A 12 23.06 13.96 -36.52
N ALA A 13 23.05 15.30 -36.51
CA ALA A 13 23.71 16.10 -37.56
C ALA A 13 25.24 15.92 -37.61
N PHE A 14 25.85 15.36 -36.55
CA PHE A 14 27.28 15.01 -36.58
C PHE A 14 27.59 13.74 -37.34
N VAL A 15 26.60 12.86 -37.57
CA VAL A 15 26.79 11.61 -38.32
C VAL A 15 27.31 11.86 -39.74
N PRO A 16 26.68 12.71 -40.58
CA PRO A 16 27.23 13.04 -41.90
C PRO A 16 28.61 13.70 -41.82
N GLY A 17 28.90 14.49 -40.78
CA GLY A 17 30.25 15.05 -40.55
C GLY A 17 31.31 13.97 -40.35
N ILE A 18 31.02 12.95 -39.52
CA ILE A 18 31.92 11.77 -39.33
C ILE A 18 32.15 11.04 -40.66
N VAL A 19 31.08 10.77 -41.38
CA VAL A 19 31.15 10.07 -42.68
C VAL A 19 31.99 10.88 -43.69
N LEU A 20 31.77 12.21 -43.74
CA LEU A 20 32.52 13.11 -44.60
C LEU A 20 34.03 13.07 -44.31
N LEU A 21 34.42 13.09 -43.04
CA LEU A 21 35.83 13.00 -42.62
C LEU A 21 36.47 11.68 -43.09
N TYR A 22 35.74 10.58 -43.09
CA TYR A 22 36.24 9.27 -43.54
C TYR A 22 36.22 9.15 -45.09
N LEU A 23 35.35 9.89 -45.79
CA LEU A 23 35.33 9.96 -47.25
C LEU A 23 36.42 10.83 -47.83
N LEU A 24 36.99 11.79 -47.04
CA LEU A 24 38.15 12.55 -47.42
C LEU A 24 39.35 11.63 -47.56
N LYS A 25 39.44 11.02 -48.71
CA LYS A 25 40.50 10.07 -49.09
C LYS A 25 41.87 10.74 -49.02
N GLN A 26 42.78 10.20 -48.20
CA GLN A 26 44.17 10.61 -48.24
C GLN A 26 44.73 10.40 -49.63
N LYS A 27 45.26 11.44 -50.26
CA LYS A 27 45.99 11.29 -51.53
C LYS A 27 47.22 10.42 -51.30
N VAL A 28 47.14 9.19 -51.74
CA VAL A 28 48.32 8.31 -51.80
C VAL A 28 49.27 8.88 -52.85
N GLN A 29 50.43 9.35 -52.44
CA GLN A 29 51.46 9.77 -53.40
C GLN A 29 52.04 8.48 -54.04
N THR A 30 51.82 8.35 -55.31
CA THR A 30 52.40 7.29 -56.14
C THR A 30 53.90 7.60 -56.32
N LYS A 31 54.79 6.93 -55.62
CA LYS A 31 56.22 6.98 -55.85
C LYS A 31 56.55 5.97 -56.94
N LYS A 32 56.98 6.47 -58.13
CA LYS A 32 57.47 5.63 -59.19
C LYS A 32 58.79 5.01 -58.79
N VAL A 33 58.84 3.71 -58.63
CA VAL A 33 60.05 2.94 -58.30
C VAL A 33 60.48 2.24 -59.59
N PRO A 34 61.73 2.44 -60.06
CA PRO A 34 62.22 1.83 -61.28
C PRO A 34 62.73 0.41 -61.00
N ALA A 35 61.89 -0.59 -60.96
CA ALA A 35 62.21 -2.04 -61.01
C ALA A 35 60.92 -2.87 -60.96
N LEU A 36 60.20 -2.89 -62.08
CA LEU A 36 58.84 -3.42 -62.13
C LEU A 36 58.80 -4.96 -62.06
N ASN A 37 59.85 -5.64 -62.58
CA ASN A 37 59.83 -7.12 -62.72
C ASN A 37 59.96 -7.92 -61.43
N LEU A 38 60.54 -7.35 -60.39
CA LEU A 38 60.66 -8.03 -59.09
C LEU A 38 59.40 -7.86 -58.17
N TRP A 39 58.51 -6.95 -58.55
CA TRP A 39 57.33 -6.64 -57.74
C TRP A 39 56.03 -7.22 -58.28
N GLN A 40 56.03 -7.75 -59.56
CA GLN A 40 54.83 -8.30 -60.14
C GLN A 40 54.30 -9.54 -59.37
N GLU A 41 55.16 -10.44 -58.97
CA GLU A 41 54.77 -11.63 -58.17
C GLU A 41 54.22 -11.24 -56.77
N ALA A 42 54.75 -10.17 -56.17
CA ALA A 42 54.28 -9.70 -54.87
C ALA A 42 52.94 -8.98 -54.98
N PHE A 43 52.61 -8.36 -56.13
CA PHE A 43 51.32 -7.67 -56.30
C PHE A 43 50.17 -8.62 -56.60
N GLU A 44 50.40 -9.78 -57.24
CA GLU A 44 49.36 -10.79 -57.50
C GLU A 44 48.87 -11.45 -56.20
N SER A 45 49.74 -11.56 -55.19
CA SER A 45 49.33 -12.11 -53.89
C SER A 45 48.54 -11.16 -52.98
N VAL A 46 48.47 -9.88 -53.31
CA VAL A 46 47.84 -8.84 -52.48
C VAL A 46 46.42 -8.47 -52.96
N GLN A 47 45.99 -8.97 -54.13
CA GLN A 47 44.66 -8.63 -54.67
C GLN A 47 43.50 -9.48 -54.16
N ALA A 48 43.69 -10.34 -53.20
CA ALA A 48 42.56 -10.97 -52.51
C ALA A 48 42.04 -10.04 -51.39
N SER A 49 41.57 -8.86 -51.79
CA SER A 49 40.86 -8.00 -50.83
C SER A 49 39.50 -8.62 -50.54
N THR A 50 39.48 -9.49 -49.52
CA THR A 50 38.24 -10.03 -48.96
C THR A 50 37.32 -8.88 -48.50
N PRO A 51 35.99 -9.03 -48.64
CA PRO A 51 35.03 -8.03 -48.13
C PRO A 51 35.29 -7.62 -46.69
N TRP A 52 35.95 -8.49 -45.92
CA TRP A 52 36.35 -8.30 -44.50
C TRP A 52 37.44 -7.22 -44.32
N GLU A 53 38.38 -7.07 -45.27
CA GLU A 53 39.40 -6.01 -45.19
C GLU A 53 38.81 -4.61 -45.42
N LYS A 54 37.84 -4.48 -46.30
CA LYS A 54 37.08 -3.23 -46.48
C LYS A 54 36.29 -2.85 -45.24
N PHE A 55 35.73 -3.86 -44.58
CA PHE A 55 34.99 -3.64 -43.33
C PHE A 55 35.91 -3.20 -42.19
N ARG A 56 37.08 -3.83 -42.05
CA ARG A 56 38.08 -3.51 -41.04
C ARG A 56 38.60 -2.07 -41.18
N ASN A 57 38.77 -1.57 -42.38
CA ASN A 57 39.27 -0.21 -42.63
C ASN A 57 38.27 0.88 -42.21
N HIS A 58 37.00 0.54 -42.03
CA HIS A 58 35.96 1.48 -41.57
C HIS A 58 35.38 1.12 -40.19
N LEU A 59 35.93 0.13 -39.54
CA LEU A 59 35.45 -0.35 -38.23
C LEU A 59 35.41 0.78 -37.21
N LEU A 60 36.43 1.65 -37.20
CA LEU A 60 36.52 2.77 -36.30
C LEU A 60 35.39 3.79 -36.57
N MET A 61 35.04 4.03 -37.84
CA MET A 61 33.92 4.91 -38.21
C MET A 61 32.59 4.38 -37.67
N TYR A 62 32.35 3.06 -37.89
CA TYR A 62 31.11 2.43 -37.37
C TYR A 62 31.03 2.48 -35.84
N LEU A 63 32.16 2.26 -35.18
CA LEU A 63 32.24 2.35 -33.72
C LEU A 63 31.91 3.75 -33.23
N GLN A 64 32.47 4.78 -33.88
CA GLN A 64 32.19 6.19 -33.53
C GLN A 64 30.71 6.54 -33.74
N ILE A 65 30.11 6.11 -34.85
CA ILE A 65 28.67 6.32 -35.10
C ILE A 65 27.84 5.56 -34.04
N ALA A 66 28.21 4.33 -33.72
CA ALA A 66 27.50 3.54 -32.71
C ALA A 66 27.54 4.20 -31.30
N VAL A 67 28.71 4.71 -30.92
CA VAL A 67 28.87 5.46 -29.64
C VAL A 67 28.03 6.73 -29.65
N LEU A 68 28.04 7.49 -30.77
CA LEU A 68 27.22 8.72 -30.89
C LEU A 68 25.72 8.38 -30.77
N LEU A 69 25.26 7.32 -31.45
CA LEU A 69 23.86 6.90 -31.39
C LEU A 69 23.45 6.46 -29.98
N LEU A 70 24.31 5.70 -29.29
CA LEU A 70 24.09 5.31 -27.89
C LEU A 70 24.01 6.52 -26.97
N LEU A 71 24.88 7.51 -27.18
CA LEU A 71 24.89 8.74 -26.38
C LEU A 71 23.60 9.55 -26.63
N VAL A 72 23.20 9.71 -27.87
CA VAL A 72 21.93 10.38 -28.23
C VAL A 72 20.76 9.62 -27.61
N PHE A 73 20.74 8.30 -27.70
CA PHE A 73 19.67 7.48 -27.12
C PHE A 73 19.62 7.60 -25.58
N ALA A 74 20.76 7.62 -24.93
CA ALA A 74 20.83 7.84 -23.47
C ALA A 74 20.32 9.23 -23.08
N MET A 75 20.63 10.27 -23.86
CA MET A 75 20.17 11.65 -23.62
C MET A 75 18.68 11.86 -23.94
N LEU A 76 18.08 11.05 -24.79
CA LEU A 76 16.64 11.06 -25.09
C LEU A 76 15.78 10.65 -23.90
N MET A 77 16.37 10.03 -22.86
CA MET A 77 15.66 9.50 -21.68
C MET A 77 14.37 8.77 -22.10
N PRO A 78 14.47 7.61 -22.79
CA PRO A 78 13.27 6.90 -23.18
C PRO A 78 12.52 6.43 -21.97
N TYR A 79 11.26 6.83 -21.84
CA TYR A 79 10.37 6.32 -20.81
C TYR A 79 9.24 5.50 -21.44
N ILE A 80 8.95 4.38 -20.82
CA ILE A 80 7.77 3.61 -21.16
C ILE A 80 6.64 4.19 -20.33
N LYS A 81 5.75 4.98 -20.95
CA LYS A 81 4.44 5.20 -20.36
C LYS A 81 3.78 3.83 -20.31
N ARG A 82 3.90 3.13 -19.18
CA ARG A 82 2.87 2.15 -18.87
C ARG A 82 1.60 2.99 -18.81
N LYS A 83 0.54 2.56 -19.49
CA LYS A 83 -0.79 3.10 -19.24
C LYS A 83 -0.92 3.00 -17.73
N GLY A 84 -0.84 4.15 -17.03
CA GLY A 84 -1.10 4.22 -15.61
C GLY A 84 -2.43 3.54 -15.46
N GLY A 85 -2.58 2.72 -14.44
CA GLY A 85 -3.86 2.17 -14.08
C GLY A 85 -4.86 3.30 -14.04
N GLU A 86 -6.14 2.98 -14.01
CA GLU A 86 -7.23 3.95 -13.99
C GLU A 86 -7.03 5.06 -12.94
N THR A 87 -6.05 4.92 -12.04
CA THR A 87 -5.77 5.83 -10.91
C THR A 87 -4.28 6.06 -10.68
N ASP A 88 -3.89 7.34 -10.59
CA ASP A 88 -2.51 7.76 -10.27
C ASP A 88 -2.22 7.73 -8.76
N HIS A 89 -3.25 7.97 -7.95
CA HIS A 89 -3.20 8.01 -6.49
C HIS A 89 -4.28 7.11 -5.88
N VAL A 90 -3.88 6.25 -4.97
CA VAL A 90 -4.79 5.40 -4.18
C VAL A 90 -4.65 5.73 -2.70
N VAL A 91 -5.77 5.93 -2.03
CA VAL A 91 -5.81 6.09 -0.58
C VAL A 91 -6.48 4.89 0.04
N LEU A 92 -5.79 4.20 0.92
CA LEU A 92 -6.33 3.10 1.71
C LEU A 92 -6.68 3.62 3.10
N CYS A 93 -7.96 3.66 3.41
CA CYS A 93 -8.49 4.04 4.71
C CYS A 93 -8.87 2.77 5.46
N ILE A 94 -8.18 2.47 6.55
CA ILE A 94 -8.43 1.28 7.36
C ILE A 94 -8.99 1.72 8.70
N ASP A 95 -10.23 1.30 8.97
CA ASP A 95 -10.86 1.51 10.25
C ASP A 95 -10.15 0.66 11.32
N THR A 96 -9.75 1.29 12.40
CA THR A 96 -9.10 0.65 13.54
C THR A 96 -9.90 0.83 14.83
N SER A 97 -11.19 1.14 14.71
CA SER A 97 -12.08 1.22 15.87
C SER A 97 -12.20 -0.14 16.58
N GLY A 98 -12.59 -0.12 17.85
CA GLY A 98 -12.72 -1.33 18.65
C GLY A 98 -13.68 -2.37 18.07
N SER A 99 -14.67 -1.97 17.26
CA SER A 99 -15.59 -2.89 16.57
C SER A 99 -14.89 -3.76 15.52
N MET A 100 -13.79 -3.26 14.93
CA MET A 100 -12.97 -4.01 13.98
C MET A 100 -12.20 -5.19 14.61
N ASN A 101 -12.09 -5.24 15.95
CA ASN A 101 -11.54 -6.39 16.66
C ASN A 101 -12.54 -7.54 16.76
N GLY A 102 -13.80 -7.32 16.37
CA GLY A 102 -14.82 -8.36 16.29
C GLY A 102 -14.40 -9.48 15.33
N ARG A 103 -14.89 -10.72 15.61
CA ARG A 103 -14.66 -11.87 14.71
C ARG A 103 -15.36 -11.67 13.38
N TYR A 104 -14.65 -12.01 12.30
CA TYR A 104 -15.20 -11.95 10.94
C TYR A 104 -15.48 -13.34 10.38
N LYS A 105 -14.53 -14.27 10.48
CA LYS A 105 -14.65 -15.69 10.07
C LYS A 105 -13.87 -16.54 11.07
N GLN A 106 -14.17 -17.80 11.12
CA GLN A 106 -13.75 -18.81 12.12
C GLN A 106 -12.56 -18.47 13.05
N ASP A 107 -11.52 -17.75 12.60
CA ASP A 107 -10.33 -17.43 13.41
C ASP A 107 -9.70 -16.05 13.12
N SER A 108 -10.34 -15.16 12.34
CA SER A 108 -9.80 -13.84 12.02
C SER A 108 -10.67 -12.71 12.54
N THR A 109 -10.06 -11.59 12.91
CA THR A 109 -10.78 -10.36 13.21
C THR A 109 -11.15 -9.61 11.92
N LYS A 110 -12.12 -8.68 12.00
CA LYS A 110 -12.45 -7.79 10.87
C LYS A 110 -11.23 -6.99 10.44
N LEU A 111 -10.41 -6.52 11.40
CA LEU A 111 -9.18 -5.80 11.12
C LEU A 111 -8.15 -6.65 10.35
N GLU A 112 -7.99 -7.92 10.73
CA GLU A 112 -7.11 -8.82 9.99
C GLU A 112 -7.57 -9.06 8.56
N GLU A 113 -8.88 -9.22 8.35
CA GLU A 113 -9.43 -9.35 7.01
C GLU A 113 -9.29 -8.03 6.21
N ALA A 114 -9.51 -6.87 6.84
CA ALA A 114 -9.24 -5.56 6.23
C ALA A 114 -7.80 -5.46 5.76
N LYS A 115 -6.85 -5.81 6.61
CA LYS A 115 -5.40 -5.80 6.28
C LYS A 115 -5.10 -6.74 5.12
N LYS A 116 -5.65 -7.94 5.12
CA LYS A 116 -5.47 -8.94 4.06
C LYS A 116 -6.01 -8.43 2.72
N GLN A 117 -7.21 -7.85 2.71
CA GLN A 117 -7.81 -7.30 1.50
C GLN A 117 -7.03 -6.06 1.00
N ALA A 118 -6.59 -5.18 1.90
CA ALA A 118 -5.74 -4.05 1.58
C ALA A 118 -4.40 -4.50 0.96
N LEU A 119 -3.76 -5.53 1.51
CA LEU A 119 -2.54 -6.11 0.95
C LEU A 119 -2.77 -6.69 -0.45
N THR A 120 -3.88 -7.40 -0.65
CA THR A 120 -4.25 -7.96 -1.96
C THR A 120 -4.51 -6.84 -2.97
N TYR A 121 -5.16 -5.76 -2.55
CA TYR A 121 -5.39 -4.60 -3.39
C TYR A 121 -4.08 -3.92 -3.82
N VAL A 122 -3.13 -3.76 -2.89
CA VAL A 122 -1.79 -3.22 -3.18
C VAL A 122 -1.04 -4.09 -4.20
N ASP A 123 -1.23 -5.42 -4.17
CA ASP A 123 -0.61 -6.33 -5.15
C ASP A 123 -1.16 -6.19 -6.56
N GLN A 124 -2.38 -5.71 -6.70
CA GLN A 124 -3.06 -5.52 -7.99
C GLN A 124 -2.80 -4.14 -8.60
N LEU A 125 -2.20 -3.21 -7.85
CA LEU A 125 -1.91 -1.87 -8.34
C LEU A 125 -0.84 -1.88 -9.42
N ASP A 126 -1.01 -0.99 -10.39
CA ASP A 126 0.00 -0.79 -11.41
C ASP A 126 1.30 -0.20 -10.83
N PRO A 127 2.46 -0.62 -11.34
CA PRO A 127 3.73 -0.05 -10.94
C PRO A 127 3.78 1.46 -11.16
N GLY A 128 4.09 2.21 -10.13
CA GLY A 128 4.13 3.67 -10.15
C GLY A 128 2.90 4.36 -9.58
N THR A 129 1.82 3.61 -9.25
CA THR A 129 0.69 4.16 -8.48
C THR A 129 1.17 4.60 -7.10
N LYS A 130 0.85 5.82 -6.73
CA LYS A 130 1.17 6.37 -5.42
C LYS A 130 0.11 5.94 -4.41
N VAL A 131 0.55 5.38 -3.31
CA VAL A 131 -0.33 4.88 -2.25
C VAL A 131 -0.17 5.70 -0.99
N THR A 132 -1.29 6.10 -0.43
CA THR A 132 -1.39 6.73 0.88
C THR A 132 -2.17 5.80 1.80
N VAL A 133 -1.68 5.55 3.01
CA VAL A 133 -2.36 4.70 4.01
C VAL A 133 -2.75 5.54 5.20
N VAL A 134 -4.03 5.51 5.52
CA VAL A 134 -4.64 6.23 6.65
C VAL A 134 -5.37 5.24 7.53
N THR A 135 -5.17 5.32 8.83
CA THR A 135 -5.99 4.60 9.81
C THR A 135 -6.91 5.58 10.52
N GLY A 136 -8.07 5.12 10.92
CA GLY A 136 -9.03 5.93 11.65
C GLY A 136 -9.74 5.14 12.75
N ALA A 137 -9.88 5.80 13.89
CA ALA A 137 -10.74 5.42 14.98
C ALA A 137 -11.36 6.72 15.53
N GLN A 138 -11.05 7.13 16.73
CA GLN A 138 -11.42 8.46 17.25
C GLN A 138 -10.64 9.60 16.56
N THR A 139 -9.38 9.34 16.22
CA THR A 139 -8.52 10.25 15.46
C THR A 139 -7.87 9.50 14.31
N ALA A 140 -7.73 10.16 13.16
CA ALA A 140 -7.07 9.56 12.03
C ALA A 140 -5.55 9.74 12.10
N GLN A 141 -4.82 8.74 11.60
CA GLN A 141 -3.37 8.75 11.49
C GLN A 141 -2.96 8.48 10.05
N LEU A 142 -2.11 9.36 9.52
CA LEU A 142 -1.50 9.21 8.21
C LEU A 142 -0.21 8.41 8.36
N LEU A 143 -0.22 7.15 7.94
CA LEU A 143 0.89 6.22 8.12
C LEU A 143 1.89 6.25 6.96
N VAL A 144 1.39 6.39 5.74
CA VAL A 144 2.18 6.48 4.51
C VAL A 144 1.57 7.54 3.61
N THR A 145 2.40 8.34 2.95
CA THR A 145 1.96 9.39 2.01
C THR A 145 2.67 9.22 0.68
N ASP A 146 1.90 9.17 -0.41
CA ASP A 146 2.39 9.20 -1.81
C ASP A 146 3.58 8.25 -2.09
N SER A 147 3.59 7.08 -1.45
CA SER A 147 4.65 6.10 -1.65
C SER A 147 4.37 5.20 -2.85
N THR A 148 5.41 4.89 -3.61
CA THR A 148 5.40 3.87 -4.67
C THR A 148 6.13 2.59 -4.25
N ASP A 149 6.71 2.58 -3.05
CA ASP A 149 7.41 1.42 -2.49
C ASP A 149 6.40 0.43 -1.89
N THR A 150 6.03 -0.55 -2.69
CA THR A 150 5.11 -1.63 -2.30
C THR A 150 5.58 -2.39 -1.05
N GLY A 151 6.89 -2.54 -0.87
CA GLY A 151 7.45 -3.24 0.30
C GLY A 151 7.19 -2.48 1.60
N SER A 152 7.46 -1.18 1.61
CA SER A 152 7.20 -0.28 2.74
C SER A 152 5.70 -0.18 3.04
N ILE A 153 4.86 -0.01 2.02
CA ILE A 153 3.41 0.06 2.16
C ILE A 153 2.87 -1.20 2.84
N LYS A 154 3.25 -2.39 2.35
CA LYS A 154 2.82 -3.67 2.92
C LYS A 154 3.30 -3.87 4.36
N LYS A 155 4.54 -3.47 4.65
CA LYS A 155 5.07 -3.52 6.01
C LYS A 155 4.24 -2.66 6.97
N THR A 156 3.88 -1.46 6.54
CA THR A 156 3.05 -0.54 7.33
C THR A 156 1.66 -1.12 7.56
N ILE A 157 0.99 -1.64 6.52
CA ILE A 157 -0.34 -2.26 6.66
C ILE A 157 -0.31 -3.44 7.64
N ARG A 158 0.70 -4.32 7.56
CA ARG A 158 0.85 -5.43 8.52
C ARG A 158 1.06 -4.95 9.95
N GLY A 159 1.76 -3.83 10.12
CA GLY A 159 2.06 -3.23 11.42
C GLY A 159 0.89 -2.51 12.09
N ILE A 160 -0.27 -2.34 11.42
CA ILE A 160 -1.46 -1.75 12.02
C ILE A 160 -1.93 -2.65 13.16
N GLY A 161 -1.95 -2.10 14.37
CA GLY A 161 -2.39 -2.78 15.59
C GLY A 161 -3.89 -2.65 15.83
N GLU A 162 -4.39 -3.52 16.68
CA GLU A 162 -5.74 -3.44 17.24
C GLU A 162 -5.83 -2.27 18.22
N THR A 163 -6.99 -1.61 18.29
CA THR A 163 -7.28 -0.57 19.28
C THR A 163 -8.64 -0.84 19.92
N ASP A 164 -8.80 -0.48 21.18
CA ASP A 164 -10.08 -0.56 21.89
C ASP A 164 -10.80 0.80 21.89
N ILE A 165 -10.42 1.70 20.98
CA ILE A 165 -10.93 3.07 20.93
C ILE A 165 -12.21 3.09 20.08
N ALA A 166 -13.25 3.74 20.59
CA ALA A 166 -14.46 3.99 19.81
C ALA A 166 -14.16 4.97 18.67
N GLY A 167 -14.75 4.72 17.51
CA GLY A 167 -14.55 5.56 16.34
C GLY A 167 -15.16 4.98 15.09
N SER A 168 -14.80 5.56 13.96
CA SER A 168 -15.28 5.12 12.65
C SER A 168 -14.30 5.53 11.54
N LEU A 169 -14.53 5.02 10.34
CA LEU A 169 -13.78 5.39 9.14
C LEU A 169 -13.88 6.90 8.82
N GLU A 170 -14.93 7.58 9.28
CA GLU A 170 -15.18 9.00 8.99
C GLU A 170 -14.03 9.90 9.42
N ALA A 171 -13.35 9.58 10.53
CA ALA A 171 -12.16 10.31 10.96
C ALA A 171 -11.07 10.30 9.87
N SER A 172 -10.85 9.14 9.22
CA SER A 172 -9.93 9.02 8.08
C SER A 172 -10.38 9.86 6.89
N LEU A 173 -11.67 9.83 6.56
CA LEU A 173 -12.24 10.57 5.43
C LEU A 173 -12.10 12.09 5.60
N GLN A 174 -12.15 12.60 6.84
CA GLN A 174 -11.92 14.03 7.13
C GLN A 174 -10.51 14.48 6.76
N ILE A 175 -9.49 13.67 6.98
CA ILE A 175 -8.10 13.97 6.57
C ILE A 175 -7.92 13.77 5.07
N VAL A 176 -8.51 12.73 4.51
CA VAL A 176 -8.37 12.36 3.10
C VAL A 176 -9.04 13.38 2.18
N THR A 177 -10.21 13.90 2.57
CA THR A 177 -10.98 14.84 1.74
C THR A 177 -10.19 16.06 1.26
N PRO A 178 -9.44 16.81 2.10
CA PRO A 178 -8.60 17.90 1.64
C PRO A 178 -7.39 17.45 0.83
N LEU A 179 -6.84 16.25 1.14
CA LEU A 179 -5.67 15.70 0.46
C LEU A 179 -5.96 15.39 -1.00
N VAL A 180 -7.07 14.70 -1.27
CA VAL A 180 -7.44 14.28 -2.64
C VAL A 180 -7.87 15.43 -3.54
N LYS A 181 -8.24 16.59 -2.99
CA LYS A 181 -8.56 17.79 -3.80
C LYS A 181 -7.41 18.28 -4.65
N GLN A 182 -6.18 17.91 -4.29
CA GLN A 182 -4.97 18.27 -5.03
C GLN A 182 -4.71 17.32 -6.21
N TRP A 183 -5.41 16.20 -6.29
CA TRP A 183 -5.20 15.16 -7.28
C TRP A 183 -6.33 15.10 -8.29
N HIS A 184 -5.98 14.93 -9.58
CA HIS A 184 -6.97 14.85 -10.66
C HIS A 184 -7.53 13.44 -10.84
N ASN A 185 -6.71 12.43 -10.54
CA ASN A 185 -7.05 11.03 -10.75
C ASN A 185 -6.68 10.22 -9.51
N TYR A 186 -7.67 10.01 -8.65
CA TYR A 186 -7.49 9.30 -7.39
C TYR A 186 -8.64 8.33 -7.13
N LYS A 187 -8.37 7.35 -6.29
CA LYS A 187 -9.37 6.45 -5.73
C LYS A 187 -9.15 6.27 -4.24
N VAL A 188 -10.22 6.29 -3.47
CA VAL A 188 -10.21 6.00 -2.04
C VAL A 188 -10.83 4.63 -1.82
N ILE A 189 -10.18 3.77 -1.04
CA ILE A 189 -10.72 2.47 -0.63
C ILE A 189 -10.82 2.47 0.89
N GLY A 190 -12.03 2.35 1.39
CA GLY A 190 -12.31 2.27 2.82
C GLY A 190 -12.60 0.84 3.27
N PHE A 191 -12.02 0.43 4.38
CA PHE A 191 -12.27 -0.85 5.03
C PHE A 191 -12.86 -0.58 6.41
N THR A 192 -14.13 -0.92 6.62
CA THR A 192 -14.85 -0.67 7.88
C THR A 192 -15.96 -1.69 8.07
N ASP A 193 -16.44 -1.83 9.29
CA ASP A 193 -17.61 -2.66 9.61
C ASP A 193 -18.89 -1.83 9.79
N SER A 194 -18.80 -0.51 9.61
CA SER A 194 -19.92 0.41 9.73
C SER A 194 -20.20 1.14 8.42
N ASP A 195 -21.39 1.70 8.28
CA ASP A 195 -21.71 2.60 7.17
C ASP A 195 -20.86 3.88 7.29
N ALA A 196 -20.27 4.30 6.19
CA ALA A 196 -19.48 5.52 6.11
C ALA A 196 -20.02 6.43 5.00
N ASP A 197 -20.26 7.68 5.35
CA ASP A 197 -20.64 8.68 4.34
C ASP A 197 -19.39 9.18 3.60
N VAL A 198 -19.25 8.76 2.37
CA VAL A 198 -18.15 9.16 1.49
C VAL A 198 -18.41 10.49 0.77
N GLY A 199 -19.60 11.05 0.88
CA GLY A 199 -19.97 12.31 0.26
C GLY A 199 -19.73 12.33 -1.25
N LYS A 200 -18.85 13.26 -1.72
CA LYS A 200 -18.49 13.42 -3.14
C LYS A 200 -17.13 12.79 -3.51
N LEU A 201 -16.56 11.98 -2.63
CA LEU A 201 -15.30 11.32 -2.90
C LEU A 201 -15.48 10.19 -3.92
N ASN A 202 -14.49 10.00 -4.80
CA ASN A 202 -14.39 8.79 -5.60
C ASN A 202 -13.86 7.66 -4.68
N ALA A 203 -14.80 7.04 -3.94
CA ALA A 203 -14.47 6.09 -2.91
C ALA A 203 -15.32 4.82 -3.02
N ASP A 204 -14.67 3.68 -2.83
CA ASP A 204 -15.31 2.38 -2.64
C ASP A 204 -15.16 1.97 -1.17
N ILE A 205 -16.26 1.64 -0.52
CA ILE A 205 -16.25 1.13 0.84
C ILE A 205 -16.42 -0.39 0.80
N ILE A 206 -15.47 -1.07 1.40
CA ILE A 206 -15.50 -2.51 1.62
C ILE A 206 -16.02 -2.74 3.02
N ALA A 207 -17.30 -3.09 3.08
CA ALA A 207 -17.97 -3.37 4.34
C ALA A 207 -17.57 -4.76 4.85
N LEU A 208 -17.00 -4.80 6.05
CA LEU A 208 -16.65 -6.02 6.77
C LEU A 208 -17.75 -6.35 7.79
N THR A 209 -18.97 -6.45 7.29
CA THR A 209 -20.11 -6.80 8.12
C THR A 209 -20.08 -8.28 8.45
N ASP A 210 -20.55 -8.60 9.65
CA ASP A 210 -20.71 -9.98 10.08
C ASP A 210 -21.68 -10.71 9.15
N GLN A 211 -21.35 -11.95 8.82
CA GLN A 211 -22.30 -12.82 8.13
C GLN A 211 -23.43 -13.18 9.10
N GLU A 212 -24.63 -13.38 8.55
CA GLU A 212 -25.87 -13.63 9.27
C GLU A 212 -25.69 -14.47 10.56
N GLY A 213 -26.13 -13.91 11.67
CA GLY A 213 -26.28 -14.61 12.93
C GLY A 213 -25.09 -14.53 13.89
N THR A 214 -24.24 -13.55 13.75
CA THR A 214 -23.19 -13.29 14.76
C THR A 214 -23.78 -12.82 16.07
N THR A 215 -23.28 -13.42 17.15
CA THR A 215 -23.53 -12.93 18.51
C THR A 215 -22.55 -11.79 18.80
N ASN A 216 -23.07 -10.62 19.08
CA ASN A 216 -22.28 -9.44 19.46
C ASN A 216 -22.83 -8.88 20.76
N VAL A 217 -22.20 -9.24 21.86
CA VAL A 217 -22.61 -8.77 23.19
C VAL A 217 -21.49 -7.95 23.80
N GLY A 218 -21.80 -6.74 24.26
CA GLY A 218 -20.83 -5.78 24.77
C GLY A 218 -21.20 -5.21 26.13
N LEU A 219 -20.16 -4.90 26.92
CA LEU A 219 -20.30 -4.06 28.10
C LEU A 219 -20.37 -2.59 27.63
N SER A 220 -21.52 -1.95 27.82
CA SER A 220 -21.77 -0.58 27.34
C SER A 220 -21.26 0.48 28.30
N TRP A 221 -21.31 0.20 29.60
CA TRP A 221 -20.81 1.10 30.64
C TRP A 221 -20.52 0.34 31.92
N LEU A 222 -19.66 0.93 32.77
CA LEU A 222 -19.30 0.44 34.10
C LEU A 222 -19.34 1.60 35.07
N SER A 223 -19.98 1.42 36.21
CA SER A 223 -20.02 2.40 37.28
C SER A 223 -19.83 1.70 38.63
N HIS A 224 -19.21 2.39 39.58
CA HIS A 224 -19.09 1.91 40.94
C HIS A 224 -19.41 3.03 41.92
N GLN A 225 -20.05 2.68 43.03
CA GLN A 225 -20.34 3.58 44.15
C GLN A 225 -19.91 2.92 45.44
N THR A 226 -19.31 3.72 46.32
CA THR A 226 -18.95 3.28 47.66
C THR A 226 -19.86 3.99 48.64
N ASP A 227 -20.53 3.25 49.53
CA ASP A 227 -21.36 3.80 50.57
C ASP A 227 -20.55 4.21 51.83
N ALA A 228 -21.25 4.79 52.80
CA ALA A 228 -20.62 5.24 54.05
C ALA A 228 -20.08 4.06 54.91
N GLU A 229 -20.53 2.82 54.63
CA GLU A 229 -20.08 1.60 55.29
C GLU A 229 -18.94 0.92 54.53
N HIS A 230 -18.36 1.59 53.54
CA HIS A 230 -17.30 1.07 52.64
C HIS A 230 -17.73 -0.16 51.79
N LYS A 231 -19.03 -0.34 51.57
CA LYS A 231 -19.52 -1.32 50.61
C LYS A 231 -19.45 -0.74 49.21
N ILE A 232 -18.91 -1.50 48.29
CA ILE A 232 -18.80 -1.12 46.88
C ILE A 232 -19.90 -1.80 46.10
N THR A 233 -20.75 -1.03 45.46
CA THR A 233 -21.73 -1.49 44.49
C THR A 233 -21.21 -1.20 43.12
N THR A 234 -20.98 -2.25 42.31
CA THR A 234 -20.56 -2.13 40.91
C THR A 234 -21.73 -2.44 40.02
N GLN A 235 -22.03 -1.54 39.08
CA GLN A 235 -23.06 -1.72 38.07
C GLN A 235 -22.42 -1.76 36.68
N ALA A 236 -22.87 -2.67 35.85
CA ALA A 236 -22.44 -2.76 34.47
C ALA A 236 -23.65 -2.86 33.53
N GLY A 237 -23.63 -2.08 32.46
CA GLY A 237 -24.56 -2.22 31.36
C GLY A 237 -24.02 -3.25 30.38
N ILE A 238 -24.84 -4.24 30.01
CA ILE A 238 -24.53 -5.20 28.97
C ILE A 238 -25.59 -5.11 27.88
N THR A 239 -25.16 -5.09 26.63
CA THR A 239 -26.03 -4.95 25.47
C THR A 239 -25.73 -6.06 24.47
N ASN A 240 -26.79 -6.71 23.99
CA ASN A 240 -26.70 -7.61 22.86
C ASN A 240 -26.94 -6.81 21.57
N TYR A 241 -25.90 -6.56 20.81
CA TYR A 241 -25.93 -5.90 19.49
C TYR A 241 -26.20 -6.90 18.36
N GLY A 242 -26.27 -8.20 18.67
CA GLY A 242 -26.53 -9.26 17.71
C GLY A 242 -28.01 -9.44 17.40
N GLU A 243 -28.30 -10.21 16.36
CA GLU A 243 -29.67 -10.50 15.89
C GLU A 243 -30.31 -11.70 16.56
N LYS A 244 -29.57 -12.43 17.39
CA LYS A 244 -30.04 -13.64 18.10
C LYS A 244 -30.01 -13.44 19.59
N ASP A 245 -30.90 -14.16 20.28
CA ASP A 245 -30.87 -14.24 21.74
C ASP A 245 -29.56 -14.88 22.18
N PHE A 246 -28.98 -14.36 23.23
CA PHE A 246 -27.67 -14.79 23.73
C PHE A 246 -27.65 -14.88 25.24
N GLU A 247 -27.00 -15.91 25.76
CA GLU A 247 -26.75 -16.09 27.18
C GLU A 247 -25.25 -16.11 27.44
N THR A 248 -24.82 -15.31 28.42
CA THR A 248 -23.42 -15.17 28.78
C THR A 248 -23.24 -15.02 30.28
N ASP A 249 -22.10 -15.45 30.79
CA ASP A 249 -21.69 -15.21 32.16
C ASP A 249 -20.87 -13.90 32.19
N VAL A 250 -21.27 -13.00 33.10
CA VAL A 250 -20.55 -11.76 33.36
C VAL A 250 -19.79 -11.92 34.66
N GLU A 251 -18.49 -11.88 34.58
CA GLU A 251 -17.57 -12.14 35.67
C GLU A 251 -16.94 -10.83 36.18
N LEU A 252 -16.95 -10.66 37.49
CA LEU A 252 -16.29 -9.55 38.16
C LEU A 252 -15.00 -10.05 38.80
N TYR A 253 -13.89 -9.42 38.41
CA TYR A 253 -12.57 -9.71 38.97
C TYR A 253 -12.10 -8.56 39.89
N LEU A 254 -11.52 -8.93 41.02
CA LEU A 254 -10.77 -8.04 41.91
C LEU A 254 -9.29 -8.38 41.75
N GLY A 255 -8.57 -7.53 40.99
CA GLY A 255 -7.24 -7.92 40.52
C GLY A 255 -7.32 -9.09 39.55
N ASP A 256 -6.64 -10.17 39.86
CA ASP A 256 -6.63 -11.40 39.05
C ASP A 256 -7.53 -12.52 39.64
N THR A 257 -8.28 -12.22 40.71
CA THR A 257 -9.14 -13.18 41.37
C THR A 257 -10.60 -12.96 40.97
N LEU A 258 -11.27 -14.02 40.49
CA LEU A 258 -12.70 -14.01 40.25
C LEU A 258 -13.42 -13.78 41.58
N PHE A 259 -14.23 -12.72 41.63
CA PHE A 259 -15.00 -12.35 42.81
C PHE A 259 -16.43 -12.86 42.75
N ASP A 260 -17.11 -12.61 41.63
CA ASP A 260 -18.52 -12.99 41.42
C ASP A 260 -18.79 -13.19 39.93
N ALA A 261 -19.80 -14.00 39.59
CA ALA A 261 -20.25 -14.23 38.23
C ALA A 261 -21.78 -14.31 38.18
N GLN A 262 -22.39 -13.64 37.21
CA GLN A 262 -23.84 -13.69 37.00
C GLN A 262 -24.14 -14.07 35.56
N THR A 263 -24.96 -15.12 35.37
CA THR A 263 -25.46 -15.51 34.06
C THR A 263 -26.56 -14.54 33.61
N VAL A 264 -26.44 -14.00 32.40
CA VAL A 264 -27.39 -13.06 31.85
C VAL A 264 -27.86 -13.54 30.48
N SER A 265 -29.20 -13.67 30.36
CA SER A 265 -29.83 -13.92 29.07
C SER A 265 -30.35 -12.59 28.50
N LEU A 266 -30.01 -12.31 27.24
CA LEU A 266 -30.35 -11.08 26.51
C LEU A 266 -31.00 -11.44 25.17
N LYS A 267 -32.14 -10.85 24.90
CA LYS A 267 -32.76 -10.91 23.57
C LYS A 267 -31.96 -10.06 22.59
N ALA A 268 -32.15 -10.31 21.28
CA ALA A 268 -31.59 -9.47 20.22
C ALA A 268 -31.90 -7.97 20.46
N GLY A 269 -30.87 -7.13 20.42
CA GLY A 269 -30.99 -5.67 20.65
C GLY A 269 -31.28 -5.26 22.11
N GLN A 270 -31.29 -6.18 23.07
CA GLN A 270 -31.64 -5.89 24.46
C GLN A 270 -30.44 -5.43 25.25
N SER A 271 -30.64 -4.38 26.07
CA SER A 271 -29.69 -3.96 27.12
C SER A 271 -30.21 -4.35 28.50
N LYS A 272 -29.30 -4.75 29.39
CA LYS A 272 -29.61 -5.09 30.79
C LYS A 272 -28.53 -4.54 31.72
N THR A 273 -28.94 -4.09 32.89
CA THR A 273 -28.00 -3.68 33.94
C THR A 273 -27.80 -4.82 34.92
N ILE A 274 -26.56 -5.08 35.26
CA ILE A 274 -26.15 -6.08 36.25
C ILE A 274 -25.53 -5.32 37.45
N THR A 275 -25.83 -5.80 38.66
CA THR A 275 -25.30 -5.21 39.86
C THR A 275 -24.56 -6.23 40.70
N PHE A 276 -23.34 -5.92 41.06
CA PHE A 276 -22.50 -6.68 41.97
C PHE A 276 -22.32 -5.92 43.27
N HIS A 277 -22.44 -6.60 44.40
CA HIS A 277 -22.22 -6.06 45.73
C HIS A 277 -20.97 -6.67 46.33
N THR A 278 -20.00 -5.85 46.68
CA THR A 278 -18.77 -6.29 47.36
C THR A 278 -18.53 -5.53 48.62
N THR A 279 -18.00 -6.20 49.64
CA THR A 279 -17.70 -5.64 50.94
C THR A 279 -16.22 -5.33 51.14
N THR A 280 -15.42 -5.38 50.08
CA THR A 280 -13.96 -5.24 50.20
C THR A 280 -13.45 -3.94 49.56
N ASN A 281 -12.51 -3.26 50.24
CA ASN A 281 -11.80 -2.06 49.78
C ASN A 281 -10.78 -2.33 48.64
N SER A 282 -10.97 -3.35 47.81
CA SER A 282 -10.03 -3.71 46.76
C SER A 282 -10.33 -2.95 45.47
N HIS A 283 -9.27 -2.53 44.79
CA HIS A 283 -9.36 -1.83 43.52
C HIS A 283 -9.81 -2.79 42.42
N PHE A 284 -10.91 -2.48 41.75
CA PHE A 284 -11.36 -3.23 40.57
C PHE A 284 -10.35 -3.08 39.42
N ARG A 285 -9.93 -4.16 38.83
CA ARG A 285 -9.03 -4.13 37.67
C ARG A 285 -9.64 -4.64 36.38
N LYS A 286 -10.68 -5.50 36.46
CA LYS A 286 -11.21 -6.13 35.26
C LYS A 286 -12.65 -6.58 35.43
N LEU A 287 -13.49 -6.28 34.46
CA LEU A 287 -14.79 -6.91 34.24
C LEU A 287 -14.73 -7.63 32.89
N THR A 288 -15.18 -8.90 32.85
CA THR A 288 -15.10 -9.72 31.63
C THR A 288 -16.42 -10.45 31.41
N ALA A 289 -16.84 -10.59 30.18
CA ALA A 289 -17.92 -11.50 29.80
C ALA A 289 -17.33 -12.76 29.15
N SER A 290 -17.64 -13.95 29.65
CA SER A 290 -16.89 -15.16 29.36
C SER A 290 -17.28 -15.92 28.09
N LYS A 291 -18.43 -15.63 27.48
CA LYS A 291 -18.90 -16.33 26.27
C LYS A 291 -19.20 -15.44 25.07
N GLY A 292 -19.03 -14.17 25.19
CA GLY A 292 -19.15 -13.22 24.08
C GLY A 292 -17.78 -12.63 23.81
N TYR A 293 -17.43 -12.47 22.54
CA TYR A 293 -16.18 -11.86 22.15
C TYR A 293 -16.12 -10.40 22.57
N LEU A 294 -15.69 -10.22 23.80
CA LEU A 294 -15.24 -8.94 24.32
C LEU A 294 -13.81 -9.13 24.78
N LYS A 295 -12.89 -8.65 23.96
CA LYS A 295 -11.63 -8.16 24.47
C LYS A 295 -11.74 -6.71 24.79
#